data_f69239180702923b5ad7f219e5fe4889
#
_entry.id   f69239180702923b5ad7f219e5fe4889
#
_cell.length_a   1.000
_cell.length_b   1.000
_cell.length_c   1.000
_cell.angle_alpha   90.00
_cell.angle_beta   90.00
_cell.angle_gamma   90.00
#
_symmetry.space_group_name_H-M   'P 1'
#
loop_
_entity.id
_entity.type
_entity.pdbx_description
1 polymer ?
#
loop_
_entity_poly.entity_id
_entity_poly.type
_entity_poly.pdbx_seq_one_letter_code
_entity_poly.pdbx_strand_id
1 'polypeptide(L)'
;QRRCAADYAERLLTRRDVWSLMLRITPINLDEANAFVEQHHRHHKRVPGAKFCVAVSQGDKVHGVAIIGRPVSRIVDDGWTLEVNRCCTDGTRNACSMLYSAAWRAAKAMGYTSLITYTLESEGGASLRGAGWHCVGKTKTAGRGWNTPSRPRVDTHPLQQKIKWEAV
;
A
#
# COMPACT_ATOMS: atom_id res chain seq x y z
N GLN A 1 -9.82 52.30 -9.27
CA GLN A 1 -8.45 51.79 -8.93
C GLN A 1 -8.38 50.84 -7.75
N ARG A 2 -9.48 50.57 -6.96
CA ARG A 2 -9.46 49.66 -5.80
C ARG A 2 -9.92 48.21 -6.07
N ARG A 3 -10.43 47.91 -7.29
CA ARG A 3 -10.88 46.52 -7.63
C ARG A 3 -9.77 45.61 -8.14
N CYS A 4 -8.66 46.14 -8.63
CA CYS A 4 -7.55 45.32 -9.13
C CYS A 4 -6.67 44.69 -8.05
N ALA A 5 -6.65 45.21 -6.82
CA ALA A 5 -5.79 44.69 -5.76
C ALA A 5 -6.38 43.43 -5.07
N ALA A 6 -7.71 43.38 -5.01
CA ALA A 6 -8.40 42.20 -4.42
C ALA A 6 -8.33 40.95 -5.33
N ASP A 7 -8.46 41.15 -6.67
CA ASP A 7 -8.33 40.04 -7.65
C ASP A 7 -6.88 39.48 -7.77
N TYR A 8 -5.90 40.28 -7.38
CA TYR A 8 -4.48 39.86 -7.42
C TYR A 8 -4.10 39.01 -6.20
N ALA A 9 -4.74 39.25 -5.06
CA ALA A 9 -4.54 38.46 -3.84
C ALA A 9 -5.13 37.05 -3.96
N GLU A 10 -6.22 36.87 -4.71
CA GLU A 10 -6.83 35.54 -4.96
C GLU A 10 -6.02 34.65 -5.93
N ARG A 11 -5.07 35.21 -6.68
CA ARG A 11 -4.27 34.47 -7.65
C ARG A 11 -2.93 33.93 -7.13
N LEU A 12 -2.54 34.29 -5.94
CA LEU A 12 -1.32 33.79 -5.31
C LEU A 12 -1.64 32.63 -4.36
N LEU A 13 -2.19 31.53 -4.89
CA LEU A 13 -1.97 30.23 -4.25
C LEU A 13 -0.46 30.08 -4.15
N THR A 14 0.05 30.15 -2.94
CA THR A 14 1.47 29.91 -2.69
C THR A 14 1.81 28.50 -3.18
N ARG A 15 3.08 28.20 -3.47
CA ARG A 15 3.49 26.83 -3.76
C ARG A 15 2.97 25.87 -2.68
N ARG A 16 2.89 26.31 -1.44
CA ARG A 16 2.38 25.56 -0.31
C ARG A 16 0.89 25.21 -0.45
N ASP A 17 0.07 26.15 -0.93
CA ASP A 17 -1.37 25.95 -1.11
C ASP A 17 -1.66 24.98 -2.27
N VAL A 18 -0.92 25.08 -3.37
CA VAL A 18 -1.01 24.13 -4.50
C VAL A 18 -0.58 22.72 -4.05
N TRP A 19 0.48 22.62 -3.25
CA TRP A 19 0.94 21.33 -2.71
C TRP A 19 -0.08 20.70 -1.76
N SER A 20 -0.85 21.50 -1.02
CA SER A 20 -1.90 21.01 -0.12
C SER A 20 -3.11 20.42 -0.85
N LEU A 21 -3.33 20.81 -2.11
CA LEU A 21 -4.46 20.34 -2.94
C LEU A 21 -4.16 19.04 -3.72
N MET A 22 -2.91 18.61 -3.78
CA MET A 22 -2.50 17.42 -4.54
C MET A 22 -2.24 16.22 -3.64
N LEU A 23 -2.61 15.04 -4.12
CA LEU A 23 -2.18 13.78 -3.49
C LEU A 23 -0.66 13.65 -3.58
N ARG A 24 -0.02 13.33 -2.46
CA ARG A 24 1.42 13.15 -2.36
C ARG A 24 1.78 12.00 -1.44
N ILE A 25 2.94 11.41 -1.67
CA ILE A 25 3.52 10.42 -0.76
C ILE A 25 4.11 11.14 0.45
N THR A 26 3.76 10.66 1.62
CA THR A 26 4.22 11.21 2.91
C THR A 26 4.76 10.08 3.79
N PRO A 27 5.74 10.37 4.67
CA PRO A 27 6.16 9.42 5.69
C PRO A 27 5.03 9.16 6.68
N ILE A 28 4.99 7.95 7.21
CA ILE A 28 4.05 7.55 8.27
C ILE A 28 4.73 6.47 9.11
N ASN A 29 4.48 6.47 10.41
CA ASN A 29 4.97 5.40 11.28
C ASN A 29 4.02 4.19 11.26
N LEU A 30 4.48 3.05 11.82
CA LEU A 30 3.72 1.80 11.79
C LEU A 30 2.42 1.87 12.59
N ASP A 31 2.42 2.58 13.72
CA ASP A 31 1.22 2.67 14.56
C ASP A 31 0.13 3.50 13.90
N GLU A 32 0.48 4.62 13.29
CA GLU A 32 -0.45 5.44 12.49
C GLU A 32 -0.98 4.68 11.28
N ALA A 33 -0.10 3.97 10.56
CA ALA A 33 -0.50 3.13 9.42
C ALA A 33 -1.46 2.02 9.84
N ASN A 34 -1.18 1.36 10.97
CA ASN A 34 -2.06 0.35 11.55
C ASN A 34 -3.42 0.93 11.99
N ALA A 35 -3.44 2.12 12.57
CA ALA A 35 -4.70 2.80 12.95
C ALA A 35 -5.56 3.08 11.71
N PHE A 36 -4.95 3.54 10.61
CA PHE A 36 -5.65 3.72 9.35
C PHE A 36 -6.20 2.40 8.79
N VAL A 37 -5.42 1.31 8.84
CA VAL A 37 -5.85 -0.03 8.41
C VAL A 37 -7.05 -0.51 9.23
N GLU A 38 -7.05 -0.33 10.54
CA GLU A 38 -8.17 -0.72 11.41
C GLU A 38 -9.48 0.00 11.08
N GLN A 39 -9.39 1.26 10.65
CA GLN A 39 -10.56 2.06 10.29
C GLN A 39 -11.12 1.74 8.89
N HIS A 40 -10.26 1.42 7.93
CA HIS A 40 -10.64 1.38 6.51
C HIS A 40 -10.52 0.00 5.86
N HIS A 41 -9.79 -0.95 6.46
CA HIS A 41 -9.56 -2.26 5.82
C HIS A 41 -10.65 -3.28 6.21
N ARG A 42 -11.29 -3.88 5.20
CA ARG A 42 -12.42 -4.81 5.39
C ARG A 42 -12.06 -6.12 6.10
N HIS A 43 -10.82 -6.62 5.95
CA HIS A 43 -10.49 -8.00 6.31
C HIS A 43 -9.21 -8.17 7.11
N HIS A 44 -8.41 -7.12 7.26
CA HIS A 44 -7.09 -7.26 7.85
C HIS A 44 -6.92 -6.42 9.11
N LYS A 45 -6.31 -7.04 10.12
CA LYS A 45 -5.93 -6.42 11.38
C LYS A 45 -4.53 -5.80 11.28
N ARG A 46 -4.11 -5.16 12.36
CA ARG A 46 -2.76 -4.61 12.55
C ARG A 46 -1.66 -5.59 12.16
N VAL A 47 -0.56 -5.06 11.66
CA VAL A 47 0.68 -5.81 11.38
C VAL A 47 1.65 -5.60 12.54
N PRO A 48 2.27 -6.66 13.09
CA PRO A 48 3.14 -6.53 14.27
C PRO A 48 4.48 -5.88 13.97
N GLY A 49 4.87 -5.76 12.69
CA GLY A 49 6.14 -5.19 12.29
C GLY A 49 6.21 -4.87 10.80
N ALA A 50 7.06 -3.92 10.45
CA ALA A 50 7.32 -3.51 9.08
C ALA A 50 8.81 -3.18 8.89
N LYS A 51 9.26 -3.17 7.64
CA LYS A 51 10.54 -2.57 7.27
C LYS A 51 10.38 -1.07 7.12
N PHE A 52 9.30 -0.64 6.47
CA PHE A 52 8.90 0.76 6.35
C PHE A 52 7.41 0.87 6.01
N CYS A 53 6.87 2.07 6.19
CA CYS A 53 5.51 2.42 5.79
C CYS A 53 5.54 3.67 4.92
N VAL A 54 4.57 3.79 4.03
CA VAL A 54 4.33 5.00 3.24
C VAL A 54 2.85 5.35 3.27
N ALA A 55 2.55 6.64 3.27
CA ALA A 55 1.19 7.13 3.15
C ALA A 55 1.01 7.94 1.87
N VAL A 56 -0.24 8.08 1.48
CA VAL A 56 -0.72 9.05 0.50
C VAL A 56 -1.60 10.04 1.23
N SER A 57 -1.26 11.33 1.15
CA SER A 57 -1.98 12.41 1.85
C SER A 57 -2.32 13.55 0.91
N GLN A 58 -3.35 14.31 1.26
CA GLN A 58 -3.71 15.59 0.65
C GLN A 58 -3.88 16.61 1.79
N GLY A 59 -3.05 17.64 1.80
CA GLY A 59 -2.91 18.47 2.99
C GLY A 59 -2.48 17.65 4.19
N ASP A 60 -3.20 17.76 5.29
CA ASP A 60 -2.96 17.02 6.52
C ASP A 60 -3.75 15.71 6.62
N LYS A 61 -4.61 15.42 5.61
CA LYS A 61 -5.43 14.23 5.60
C LYS A 61 -4.75 13.07 4.90
N VAL A 62 -4.65 11.93 5.59
CA VAL A 62 -4.20 10.65 5.03
C VAL A 62 -5.35 10.00 4.27
N HIS A 63 -5.11 9.59 3.03
CA HIS A 63 -6.05 8.91 2.14
C HIS A 63 -5.72 7.44 1.89
N GLY A 64 -4.53 7.01 2.29
CA GLY A 64 -4.13 5.63 2.17
C GLY A 64 -2.75 5.37 2.73
N VAL A 65 -2.49 4.09 3.04
CA VAL A 65 -1.24 3.61 3.60
C VAL A 65 -0.81 2.31 2.94
N ALA A 66 0.50 2.12 2.82
CA ALA A 66 1.09 0.82 2.52
C ALA A 66 2.10 0.46 3.60
N ILE A 67 2.03 -0.79 4.09
CA ILE A 67 2.92 -1.36 5.09
C ILE A 67 3.74 -2.43 4.41
N ILE A 68 5.06 -2.26 4.38
CA ILE A 68 6.00 -3.10 3.69
C ILE A 68 6.87 -3.84 4.71
N GLY A 69 6.96 -5.15 4.58
CA GLY A 69 7.70 -6.01 5.48
C GLY A 69 8.38 -7.17 4.77
N ARG A 70 8.88 -8.12 5.57
CA ARG A 70 9.38 -9.39 5.04
C ARG A 70 8.21 -10.22 4.48
N PRO A 71 8.46 -11.06 3.47
CA PRO A 71 7.45 -12.00 3.00
C PRO A 71 6.87 -12.85 4.14
N VAL A 72 5.54 -13.01 4.14
CA VAL A 72 4.84 -13.87 5.10
C VAL A 72 5.23 -15.34 4.88
N SER A 73 5.48 -15.72 3.65
CA SER A 73 5.97 -17.04 3.28
C SER A 73 7.49 -17.13 3.43
N ARG A 74 7.96 -18.00 4.31
CA ARG A 74 9.39 -18.24 4.51
C ARG A 74 10.12 -18.77 3.28
N ILE A 75 9.39 -19.39 2.36
CA ILE A 75 9.95 -19.92 1.11
C ILE A 75 10.35 -18.80 0.15
N VAL A 76 9.70 -17.65 0.26
CA VAL A 76 9.93 -16.48 -0.61
C VAL A 76 10.85 -15.46 0.07
N ASP A 77 11.12 -15.64 1.36
CA ASP A 77 11.95 -14.74 2.16
C ASP A 77 13.44 -15.09 1.97
N ASP A 78 13.99 -14.58 0.90
CA ASP A 78 15.39 -14.75 0.48
C ASP A 78 16.32 -13.63 0.99
N GLY A 79 15.79 -12.68 1.73
CA GLY A 79 16.51 -11.50 2.24
C GLY A 79 16.55 -10.32 1.25
N TRP A 80 16.26 -10.53 -0.03
CA TRP A 80 16.28 -9.51 -1.10
C TRP A 80 14.88 -9.17 -1.62
N THR A 81 13.88 -9.94 -1.20
CA THR A 81 12.47 -9.76 -1.53
C THR A 81 11.72 -9.15 -0.34
N LEU A 82 10.90 -8.13 -0.60
CA LEU A 82 9.92 -7.59 0.36
C LEU A 82 8.50 -7.94 -0.07
N GLU A 83 7.56 -7.78 0.85
CA GLU A 83 6.14 -7.94 0.60
C GLU A 83 5.37 -6.69 1.07
N VAL A 84 4.45 -6.20 0.24
CA VAL A 84 3.43 -5.25 0.70
C VAL A 84 2.41 -6.04 1.48
N ASN A 85 2.58 -6.06 2.81
CA ASN A 85 1.70 -6.82 3.71
C ASN A 85 0.32 -6.20 3.82
N ARG A 86 0.22 -4.87 3.67
CA ARG A 86 -1.04 -4.12 3.65
C ARG A 86 -0.96 -2.98 2.65
N CYS A 87 -2.00 -2.80 1.88
CA CYS A 87 -2.28 -1.59 1.13
C CYS A 87 -3.76 -1.26 1.35
N CYS A 88 -4.04 -0.11 1.95
CA CYS A 88 -5.38 0.31 2.32
C CYS A 88 -5.58 1.77 1.97
N THR A 89 -6.74 2.10 1.40
CA THR A 89 -7.12 3.47 1.06
C THR A 89 -8.58 3.71 1.43
N ASP A 90 -8.95 4.97 1.56
CA ASP A 90 -10.33 5.41 1.77
C ASP A 90 -11.17 5.44 0.47
N GLY A 91 -10.65 4.92 -0.63
CA GLY A 91 -11.28 4.93 -1.95
C GLY A 91 -10.84 6.10 -2.84
N THR A 92 -9.96 6.97 -2.37
CA THR A 92 -9.44 8.09 -3.17
C THR A 92 -8.76 7.58 -4.44
N ARG A 93 -9.16 8.17 -5.57
CA ARG A 93 -8.66 7.80 -6.90
C ARG A 93 -7.13 7.91 -6.95
N ASN A 94 -6.49 6.93 -7.59
CA ASN A 94 -5.04 6.81 -7.77
C ASN A 94 -4.23 6.58 -6.48
N ALA A 95 -4.81 6.66 -5.28
CA ALA A 95 -4.07 6.45 -4.03
C ALA A 95 -3.37 5.09 -3.98
N CYS A 96 -4.06 4.00 -4.35
CA CYS A 96 -3.49 2.66 -4.38
C CYS A 96 -2.28 2.54 -5.33
N SER A 97 -2.40 3.01 -6.58
CA SER A 97 -1.30 2.92 -7.55
C SER A 97 -0.11 3.79 -7.15
N MET A 98 -0.35 4.96 -6.54
CA MET A 98 0.70 5.81 -5.98
C MET A 98 1.46 5.09 -4.85
N LEU A 99 0.74 4.41 -3.95
CA LEU A 99 1.33 3.65 -2.86
C LEU A 99 2.20 2.49 -3.37
N TYR A 100 1.71 1.69 -4.31
CA TYR A 100 2.48 0.59 -4.90
C TYR A 100 3.74 1.08 -5.63
N SER A 101 3.61 2.15 -6.42
CA SER A 101 4.76 2.77 -7.09
C SER A 101 5.78 3.34 -6.10
N ALA A 102 5.33 3.99 -5.03
CA ALA A 102 6.21 4.54 -4.01
C ALA A 102 6.91 3.44 -3.21
N ALA A 103 6.16 2.39 -2.83
CA ALA A 103 6.70 1.25 -2.10
C ALA A 103 7.84 0.58 -2.89
N TRP A 104 7.65 0.37 -4.20
CA TRP A 104 8.70 -0.21 -5.04
C TRP A 104 9.91 0.71 -5.17
N ARG A 105 9.73 2.00 -5.45
CA ARG A 105 10.86 2.94 -5.52
C ARG A 105 11.67 2.98 -4.23
N ALA A 106 11.00 2.98 -3.07
CA ALA A 106 11.67 2.95 -1.77
C ALA A 106 12.42 1.63 -1.55
N ALA A 107 11.79 0.49 -1.79
CA ALA A 107 12.42 -0.83 -1.67
C ALA A 107 13.65 -0.94 -2.56
N LYS A 108 13.55 -0.54 -3.83
CA LYS A 108 14.67 -0.55 -4.78
C LYS A 108 15.82 0.37 -4.34
N ALA A 109 15.52 1.55 -3.84
CA ALA A 109 16.52 2.48 -3.31
C ALA A 109 17.23 1.94 -2.07
N MET A 110 16.59 1.05 -1.30
CA MET A 110 17.17 0.33 -0.16
C MET A 110 17.96 -0.92 -0.57
N GLY A 111 18.05 -1.25 -1.86
CA GLY A 111 18.81 -2.38 -2.40
C GLY A 111 18.01 -3.68 -2.55
N TYR A 112 16.71 -3.70 -2.30
CA TYR A 112 15.88 -4.88 -2.57
C TYR A 112 15.68 -5.08 -4.06
N THR A 113 15.67 -6.34 -4.49
CA THR A 113 15.60 -6.73 -5.90
C THR A 113 14.19 -7.05 -6.36
N SER A 114 13.29 -7.36 -5.42
CA SER A 114 11.89 -7.68 -5.71
C SER A 114 10.97 -7.16 -4.60
N LEU A 115 9.78 -6.72 -4.99
CA LEU A 115 8.68 -6.41 -4.08
C LEU A 115 7.43 -7.15 -4.56
N ILE A 116 6.84 -7.95 -3.69
CA ILE A 116 5.66 -8.77 -4.01
C ILE A 116 4.42 -8.34 -3.23
N THR A 117 3.25 -8.72 -3.73
CA THR A 117 1.98 -8.64 -3.00
C THR A 117 1.00 -9.70 -3.50
N TYR A 118 -0.06 -9.91 -2.73
CA TYR A 118 -1.12 -10.86 -3.05
C TYR A 118 -2.47 -10.17 -2.98
N THR A 119 -3.27 -10.31 -4.03
CA THR A 119 -4.65 -9.82 -4.09
C THR A 119 -5.63 -10.96 -4.27
N LEU A 120 -6.88 -10.74 -3.90
CA LEU A 120 -7.98 -11.63 -4.29
C LEU A 120 -8.24 -11.49 -5.78
N GLU A 121 -8.71 -12.55 -6.42
CA GLU A 121 -9.03 -12.52 -7.85
C GLU A 121 -10.12 -11.48 -8.17
N SER A 122 -11.08 -11.29 -7.26
CA SER A 122 -12.15 -10.30 -7.37
C SER A 122 -11.68 -8.84 -7.35
N GLU A 123 -10.47 -8.57 -6.85
CA GLU A 123 -9.92 -7.20 -6.77
C GLU A 123 -9.32 -6.70 -8.09
N GLY A 124 -9.20 -7.57 -9.10
CA GLY A 124 -8.85 -7.24 -10.47
C GLY A 124 -7.45 -6.67 -10.74
N GLY A 125 -6.74 -6.17 -9.73
CA GLY A 125 -5.34 -5.70 -9.80
C GLY A 125 -5.08 -4.47 -10.69
N ALA A 126 -6.09 -3.64 -10.96
CA ALA A 126 -5.93 -2.46 -11.83
C ALA A 126 -4.89 -1.47 -11.29
N SER A 127 -4.87 -1.24 -9.97
CA SER A 127 -3.91 -0.35 -9.31
C SER A 127 -2.46 -0.85 -9.41
N LEU A 128 -2.27 -2.18 -9.38
CA LEU A 128 -0.97 -2.82 -9.52
C LEU A 128 -0.45 -2.68 -10.96
N ARG A 129 -1.31 -2.99 -11.95
CA ARG A 129 -0.96 -2.75 -13.37
C ARG A 129 -0.65 -1.29 -13.63
N GLY A 130 -1.46 -0.37 -13.10
CA GLY A 130 -1.20 1.08 -13.18
C GLY A 130 0.10 1.53 -12.51
N ALA A 131 0.61 0.76 -11.56
CA ALA A 131 1.89 0.97 -10.89
C ALA A 131 3.07 0.25 -11.58
N GLY A 132 2.83 -0.45 -12.70
CA GLY A 132 3.86 -1.16 -13.45
C GLY A 132 4.21 -2.54 -12.89
N TRP A 133 3.38 -3.12 -12.03
CA TRP A 133 3.59 -4.45 -11.46
C TRP A 133 3.13 -5.54 -12.42
N HIS A 134 3.82 -6.68 -12.37
CA HIS A 134 3.54 -7.84 -13.22
C HIS A 134 2.74 -8.90 -12.45
N CYS A 135 1.76 -9.50 -13.11
CA CYS A 135 1.04 -10.65 -12.60
C CYS A 135 1.91 -11.91 -12.79
N VAL A 136 2.35 -12.51 -11.69
CA VAL A 136 3.18 -13.74 -11.73
C VAL A 136 2.32 -14.99 -11.88
N GLY A 137 1.09 -14.98 -11.37
CA GLY A 137 0.16 -16.09 -11.45
C GLY A 137 -0.65 -16.30 -10.19
N LYS A 138 -1.43 -17.37 -10.19
CA LYS A 138 -2.29 -17.73 -9.06
C LYS A 138 -1.54 -18.60 -8.05
N THR A 139 -1.85 -18.43 -6.76
CA THR A 139 -1.29 -19.28 -5.71
C THR A 139 -1.85 -20.69 -5.79
N LYS A 140 -1.02 -21.70 -5.54
CA LYS A 140 -1.43 -23.13 -5.64
C LYS A 140 -2.36 -23.60 -4.52
N THR A 141 -2.55 -22.82 -3.47
CA THR A 141 -3.30 -23.20 -2.26
C THR A 141 -4.74 -22.71 -2.30
N ALA A 142 -5.58 -23.36 -3.09
CA ALA A 142 -7.03 -23.25 -2.89
C ALA A 142 -7.45 -24.15 -1.73
N GLY A 143 -8.01 -23.58 -0.67
CA GLY A 143 -8.71 -24.33 0.38
C GLY A 143 -7.87 -24.90 1.53
N ARG A 144 -6.54 -24.79 1.52
CA ARG A 144 -5.70 -25.12 2.70
C ARG A 144 -5.17 -23.83 3.32
N GLY A 145 -5.66 -23.52 4.52
CA GLY A 145 -5.11 -22.45 5.34
C GLY A 145 -3.72 -22.76 5.90
N TRP A 146 -3.20 -21.86 6.70
CA TRP A 146 -1.94 -22.04 7.45
C TRP A 146 -2.09 -22.96 8.66
N ASN A 147 -3.28 -23.57 8.85
CA ASN A 147 -3.59 -24.48 9.93
C ASN A 147 -3.00 -25.86 9.63
N THR A 148 -2.07 -26.31 10.45
CA THR A 148 -1.51 -27.68 10.38
C THR A 148 -1.68 -28.36 11.74
N PRO A 149 -1.81 -29.70 11.79
CA PRO A 149 -1.93 -30.41 13.06
C PRO A 149 -0.80 -30.13 14.04
N SER A 150 0.41 -29.92 13.53
CA SER A 150 1.59 -29.57 14.32
C SER A 150 1.64 -28.11 14.81
N ARG A 151 0.80 -27.22 14.21
CA ARG A 151 0.74 -25.80 14.56
C ARG A 151 -0.67 -25.24 14.30
N PRO A 152 -1.62 -25.49 15.21
CA PRO A 152 -2.99 -25.00 15.07
C PRO A 152 -3.02 -23.48 14.97
N ARG A 153 -3.72 -22.95 13.96
CA ARG A 153 -3.94 -21.51 13.76
C ARG A 153 -5.37 -21.29 13.35
N VAL A 154 -5.95 -20.20 13.82
CA VAL A 154 -7.23 -19.71 13.33
C VAL A 154 -6.96 -18.85 12.09
N ASP A 155 -7.40 -19.33 10.92
CA ASP A 155 -7.31 -18.55 9.69
C ASP A 155 -8.37 -17.43 9.72
N THR A 156 -7.91 -16.20 9.87
CA THR A 156 -8.77 -15.01 9.89
C THR A 156 -8.99 -14.42 8.48
N HIS A 157 -8.41 -15.04 7.46
CA HIS A 157 -8.47 -14.56 6.08
C HIS A 157 -9.29 -15.52 5.20
N PRO A 158 -9.95 -14.99 4.14
CA PRO A 158 -10.61 -15.84 3.16
C PRO A 158 -9.62 -16.88 2.59
N LEU A 159 -9.97 -18.16 2.68
CA LEU A 159 -9.23 -19.28 2.09
C LEU A 159 -9.50 -19.35 0.59
N GLN A 160 -9.21 -18.28 -0.12
CA GLN A 160 -9.39 -18.16 -1.55
C GLN A 160 -8.05 -18.17 -2.28
N GLN A 161 -8.08 -18.58 -3.53
CA GLN A 161 -6.95 -18.44 -4.42
C GLN A 161 -6.61 -16.95 -4.60
N LYS A 162 -5.32 -16.63 -4.47
CA LYS A 162 -4.80 -15.27 -4.60
C LYS A 162 -3.97 -15.13 -5.86
N ILE A 163 -3.91 -13.95 -6.40
CA ILE A 163 -3.00 -13.59 -7.50
C ILE A 163 -1.74 -13.00 -6.88
N LYS A 164 -0.57 -13.54 -7.24
CA LYS A 164 0.74 -12.98 -6.89
C LYS A 164 1.12 -11.91 -7.92
N TRP A 165 1.55 -10.78 -7.43
CA TRP A 165 2.08 -9.66 -8.21
C TRP A 165 3.51 -9.37 -7.77
N GLU A 166 4.31 -8.85 -8.70
CA GLU A 166 5.71 -8.56 -8.48
C GLU A 166 6.15 -7.31 -9.22
N ALA A 167 7.00 -6.51 -8.55
CA ALA A 167 7.77 -5.43 -9.15
C ALA A 167 9.27 -5.75 -9.03
N VAL A 168 10.02 -5.59 -10.12
CA VAL A 168 11.45 -5.90 -10.27
C VAL A 168 12.20 -4.75 -10.95
#